data_194e74d1393ba63b679fde190dd644a1
#
_entry.id   194e74d1393ba63b679fde190dd644a1
#
_cell.length_a   1.000
_cell.length_b   1.000
_cell.length_c   1.000
_cell.angle_alpha   90.00
_cell.angle_beta   90.00
_cell.angle_gamma   90.00
#
_symmetry.space_group_name_H-M   'P 1'
#
loop_
_entity.id
_entity.type
_entity.pdbx_description
1 polymer ?
#
loop_
_entity_poly.entity_id
_entity_poly.type
_entity_poly.pdbx_seq_one_letter_code
_entity_poly.pdbx_strand_id
1 'polypeptide(L)'
;MIDSIPQTMGQQFGRRSWAEPWKIKMVEPIQMISREERGQAITEAGFNTFLLRSRDVYIDLLTDSGTSAMSDRQWAGIMMGDEAYAGSRNFYHLEEAVQTYYGYPYLVPTHQGRGAEHLISQVLIKSGHFIPGNMYFTTTRLHQELAGGTFVDVIIDEAHNPNSRHPFKGDVDLDKLQALVDSVGADHIPYVSLAGTVNMAGGQPVSMANVRALRTLCNRYDIPIYLDATRMVENALFIQEREEGYGDKSIAQILKEFCSYTDGAWMSAKKDHLVNIGGWLAVNDAELFDALRNLVVVYEGLHTYGGMAGRD
;
A
#
# COMPACT_ATOMS: atom_id res chain seq x y z
N MET A 1 11.13 10.20 -24.04
CA MET A 1 11.15 11.57 -23.47
C MET A 1 9.81 11.76 -22.80
N ILE A 2 9.77 11.53 -21.48
CA ILE A 2 8.66 11.94 -20.65
C ILE A 2 9.03 13.33 -20.17
N ASP A 3 8.69 14.33 -20.99
CA ASP A 3 8.81 15.72 -20.57
C ASP A 3 7.92 15.94 -19.35
N SER A 4 8.56 16.43 -18.32
CA SER A 4 8.07 16.87 -17.04
C SER A 4 6.57 17.20 -17.02
N ILE A 5 5.80 16.41 -16.31
CA ILE A 5 4.49 16.86 -15.79
C ILE A 5 4.80 18.08 -14.91
N PRO A 6 4.21 19.24 -15.17
CA PRO A 6 4.48 20.44 -14.36
C PRO A 6 4.17 20.16 -12.89
N GLN A 7 5.12 20.47 -12.03
CA GLN A 7 5.10 20.25 -10.56
C GLN A 7 4.00 21.04 -9.89
N THR A 8 2.89 21.22 -10.20
CA THR A 8 1.71 21.86 -9.61
C THR A 8 0.84 22.53 -10.69
N MET A 9 -0.14 21.81 -11.21
CA MET A 9 -1.21 22.44 -11.94
C MET A 9 -1.92 23.56 -11.14
N GLY A 10 -1.89 23.53 -9.81
CA GLY A 10 -2.48 24.56 -8.96
C GLY A 10 -1.72 25.88 -8.90
N GLN A 11 -0.40 25.89 -9.16
CA GLN A 11 0.39 27.13 -9.16
C GLN A 11 0.34 27.90 -10.50
N GLN A 12 0.04 27.23 -11.61
CA GLN A 12 -0.06 27.91 -12.91
C GLN A 12 -1.24 28.90 -13.03
N PHE A 13 -2.27 28.78 -12.22
CA PHE A 13 -3.47 29.60 -12.32
C PHE A 13 -3.68 30.59 -11.17
N GLY A 14 -2.77 30.68 -10.23
CA GLY A 14 -2.79 31.67 -9.13
C GLY A 14 -4.04 31.63 -8.23
N ARG A 15 -4.92 30.62 -8.38
CA ARG A 15 -6.10 30.39 -7.55
C ARG A 15 -6.31 28.88 -7.36
N ARG A 16 -6.56 28.45 -6.12
CA ARG A 16 -7.06 27.10 -5.87
C ARG A 16 -8.45 26.96 -6.50
N SER A 17 -8.59 26.03 -7.45
CA SER A 17 -9.89 25.64 -7.98
C SER A 17 -10.46 24.51 -7.11
N TRP A 18 -11.77 24.56 -6.84
CA TRP A 18 -12.50 23.44 -6.24
C TRP A 18 -12.92 22.40 -7.28
N ALA A 19 -12.73 22.70 -8.57
CA ALA A 19 -13.06 21.80 -9.65
C ALA A 19 -11.87 20.90 -9.96
N GLU A 20 -12.12 19.61 -10.11
CA GLU A 20 -11.12 18.64 -10.54
C GLU A 20 -10.64 18.95 -11.97
N PRO A 21 -9.33 18.83 -12.25
CA PRO A 21 -8.75 19.23 -13.54
C PRO A 21 -8.87 18.19 -14.64
N TRP A 22 -9.82 17.28 -14.59
CA TRP A 22 -10.01 16.21 -15.56
C TRP A 22 -11.39 16.22 -16.22
N LYS A 23 -11.47 15.56 -17.39
CA LYS A 23 -12.70 15.35 -18.13
C LYS A 23 -13.06 13.88 -18.11
N ILE A 24 -14.30 13.57 -17.73
CA ILE A 24 -14.84 12.22 -17.69
C ILE A 24 -15.87 12.09 -18.81
N LYS A 25 -15.75 11.05 -19.64
CA LYS A 25 -16.71 10.76 -20.73
C LYS A 25 -17.62 9.57 -20.43
N MET A 26 -17.26 8.72 -19.49
CA MET A 26 -18.09 7.56 -19.14
C MET A 26 -19.18 7.99 -18.18
N VAL A 27 -20.41 7.57 -18.48
CA VAL A 27 -21.58 7.80 -17.64
C VAL A 27 -22.17 6.44 -17.30
N GLU A 28 -22.23 6.12 -16.02
CA GLU A 28 -22.89 4.93 -15.50
C GLU A 28 -24.23 5.34 -14.88
N PRO A 29 -25.35 4.74 -15.31
CA PRO A 29 -26.63 5.01 -14.69
C PRO A 29 -26.70 4.44 -13.29
N ILE A 30 -27.11 5.26 -12.32
CA ILE A 30 -27.33 4.85 -10.94
C ILE A 30 -28.83 4.80 -10.64
N GLN A 31 -29.23 3.89 -9.75
CA GLN A 31 -30.60 3.77 -9.31
C GLN A 31 -30.82 4.54 -8.01
N MET A 32 -31.84 5.38 -8.00
CA MET A 32 -32.31 6.05 -6.79
C MET A 32 -33.45 5.26 -6.17
N ILE A 33 -33.21 4.60 -5.03
CA ILE A 33 -34.23 3.86 -4.28
C ILE A 33 -34.77 4.70 -3.12
N SER A 34 -36.00 4.41 -2.71
CA SER A 34 -36.66 5.10 -1.60
C SER A 34 -35.96 4.83 -0.26
N ARG A 35 -36.33 5.60 0.76
CA ARG A 35 -35.82 5.39 2.13
C ARG A 35 -36.26 4.02 2.68
N GLU A 36 -37.47 3.60 2.35
CA GLU A 36 -38.07 2.32 2.77
C GLU A 36 -37.27 1.17 2.14
N GLU A 37 -37.00 1.22 0.84
CA GLU A 37 -36.21 0.21 0.13
C GLU A 37 -34.77 0.16 0.68
N ARG A 38 -34.13 1.30 1.00
CA ARG A 38 -32.82 1.30 1.66
C ARG A 38 -32.85 0.65 3.04
N GLY A 39 -33.92 0.94 3.82
CA GLY A 39 -34.13 0.31 5.13
C GLY A 39 -34.27 -1.21 5.03
N GLN A 40 -35.00 -1.69 4.02
CA GLN A 40 -35.13 -3.12 3.75
C GLN A 40 -33.79 -3.72 3.32
N ALA A 41 -33.10 -3.11 2.35
CA ALA A 41 -31.82 -3.62 1.82
C ALA A 41 -30.77 -3.79 2.93
N ILE A 42 -30.59 -2.77 3.81
CA ILE A 42 -29.62 -2.88 4.89
C ILE A 42 -30.02 -3.92 5.95
N THR A 43 -31.31 -4.10 6.17
CA THR A 43 -31.82 -5.15 7.09
C THR A 43 -31.56 -6.54 6.52
N GLU A 44 -31.84 -6.76 5.23
CA GLU A 44 -31.57 -8.02 4.52
C GLU A 44 -30.07 -8.31 4.49
N ALA A 45 -29.22 -7.28 4.40
CA ALA A 45 -27.77 -7.36 4.49
C ALA A 45 -27.26 -7.62 5.92
N GLY A 46 -28.14 -7.80 6.91
CA GLY A 46 -27.75 -7.97 8.31
C GLY A 46 -26.99 -6.80 8.90
N PHE A 47 -27.26 -5.57 8.43
CA PHE A 47 -26.55 -4.33 8.76
C PHE A 47 -25.06 -4.33 8.38
N ASN A 48 -24.66 -5.22 7.46
CA ASN A 48 -23.32 -5.27 6.92
C ASN A 48 -23.29 -4.60 5.53
N THR A 49 -22.64 -3.44 5.44
CA THR A 49 -22.57 -2.67 4.19
C THR A 49 -21.85 -3.41 3.05
N PHE A 50 -20.97 -4.37 3.36
CA PHE A 50 -20.31 -5.22 2.37
C PHE A 50 -21.23 -6.23 1.68
N LEU A 51 -22.43 -6.45 2.22
CA LEU A 51 -23.43 -7.37 1.65
C LEU A 51 -24.54 -6.65 0.89
N LEU A 52 -24.51 -5.32 0.82
CA LEU A 52 -25.41 -4.56 -0.03
C LEU A 52 -25.15 -4.85 -1.51
N ARG A 53 -26.20 -4.90 -2.29
CA ARG A 53 -26.09 -4.97 -3.75
C ARG A 53 -25.79 -3.57 -4.29
N SER A 54 -24.92 -3.45 -5.28
CA SER A 54 -24.54 -2.15 -5.87
C SER A 54 -25.74 -1.32 -6.35
N ARG A 55 -26.79 -1.97 -6.87
CA ARG A 55 -28.04 -1.30 -7.29
C ARG A 55 -28.77 -0.58 -6.15
N ASP A 56 -28.53 -0.98 -4.90
CA ASP A 56 -29.18 -0.42 -3.71
C ASP A 56 -28.31 0.67 -3.05
N VAL A 57 -27.16 0.99 -3.64
CA VAL A 57 -26.20 1.99 -3.16
C VAL A 57 -26.14 3.16 -4.12
N TYR A 58 -26.50 4.35 -3.63
CA TYR A 58 -26.48 5.59 -4.41
C TYR A 58 -25.12 6.28 -4.36
N ILE A 59 -24.53 6.37 -3.17
CA ILE A 59 -23.17 6.91 -2.96
C ILE A 59 -22.35 5.82 -2.29
N ASP A 60 -21.34 5.34 -2.98
CA ASP A 60 -20.45 4.30 -2.46
C ASP A 60 -19.16 4.93 -1.96
N LEU A 61 -18.97 4.91 -0.63
CA LEU A 61 -17.77 5.36 0.06
C LEU A 61 -17.11 4.21 0.85
N LEU A 62 -17.45 2.95 0.48
CA LEU A 62 -17.04 1.77 1.22
C LEU A 62 -15.53 1.53 1.15
N THR A 63 -14.92 1.78 0.00
CA THR A 63 -13.50 1.51 -0.27
C THR A 63 -12.94 2.39 -1.37
N ASP A 64 -11.64 2.67 -1.29
CA ASP A 64 -10.83 3.25 -2.36
C ASP A 64 -10.20 2.17 -3.29
N SER A 65 -10.44 0.89 -2.99
CA SER A 65 -9.76 -0.23 -3.66
C SER A 65 -10.39 -0.58 -5.00
N GLY A 66 -9.73 -0.20 -6.11
CA GLY A 66 -10.17 -0.53 -7.47
C GLY A 66 -11.43 0.21 -7.92
N THR A 67 -11.78 1.30 -7.24
CA THR A 67 -12.95 2.13 -7.52
C THR A 67 -12.60 3.47 -8.13
N SER A 68 -11.32 3.79 -8.23
CA SER A 68 -10.83 5.03 -8.83
C SER A 68 -10.85 4.99 -10.35
N ALA A 69 -11.00 6.16 -10.97
CA ALA A 69 -10.96 6.29 -12.41
C ALA A 69 -9.54 6.05 -12.94
N MET A 70 -9.41 5.16 -13.89
CA MET A 70 -8.16 4.96 -14.64
C MET A 70 -7.99 6.06 -15.68
N SER A 71 -6.74 6.50 -15.88
CA SER A 71 -6.41 7.46 -16.91
C SER A 71 -6.52 6.85 -18.33
N ASP A 72 -6.65 7.72 -19.33
CA ASP A 72 -6.59 7.31 -20.75
C ASP A 72 -5.25 6.63 -21.10
N ARG A 73 -4.16 7.02 -20.45
CA ARG A 73 -2.84 6.39 -20.61
C ARG A 73 -2.78 5.00 -20.00
N GLN A 74 -3.43 4.75 -18.87
CA GLN A 74 -3.53 3.41 -18.29
C GLN A 74 -4.36 2.49 -19.19
N TRP A 75 -5.50 2.96 -19.69
CA TRP A 75 -6.29 2.21 -20.68
C TRP A 75 -5.49 1.93 -21.97
N ALA A 76 -4.75 2.91 -22.47
CA ALA A 76 -3.86 2.71 -23.61
C ALA A 76 -2.76 1.68 -23.31
N GLY A 77 -2.18 1.70 -22.09
CA GLY A 77 -1.19 0.71 -21.64
C GLY A 77 -1.73 -0.72 -21.68
N ILE A 78 -2.94 -0.93 -21.19
CA ILE A 78 -3.63 -2.23 -21.27
C ILE A 78 -3.79 -2.67 -22.74
N MET A 79 -4.26 -1.76 -23.59
CA MET A 79 -4.47 -2.06 -25.01
C MET A 79 -3.16 -2.31 -25.77
N MET A 80 -2.07 -1.66 -25.39
CA MET A 80 -0.73 -1.81 -25.98
C MET A 80 0.04 -3.01 -25.42
N GLY A 81 -0.41 -3.61 -24.35
CA GLY A 81 0.17 -4.83 -23.79
C GLY A 81 0.07 -6.02 -24.75
N ASP A 82 0.71 -7.13 -24.39
CA ASP A 82 0.68 -8.37 -25.18
C ASP A 82 0.06 -9.54 -24.43
N GLU A 83 -0.26 -10.61 -25.16
CA GLU A 83 -0.90 -11.82 -24.64
C GLU A 83 0.12 -12.90 -24.23
N ALA A 84 1.36 -12.54 -23.95
CA ALA A 84 2.37 -13.49 -23.56
C ALA A 84 2.00 -14.21 -22.26
N TYR A 85 2.08 -15.53 -22.24
CA TYR A 85 1.91 -16.32 -21.00
C TYR A 85 3.03 -16.04 -19.99
N ALA A 86 4.25 -15.77 -20.49
CA ALA A 86 5.40 -15.42 -19.67
C ALA A 86 6.21 -14.31 -20.34
N GLY A 87 6.74 -13.39 -19.54
CA GLY A 87 7.62 -12.33 -20.03
C GLY A 87 6.91 -11.28 -20.89
N SER A 88 5.66 -10.91 -20.53
CA SER A 88 4.94 -9.83 -21.19
C SER A 88 5.67 -8.49 -21.06
N ARG A 89 5.48 -7.60 -22.01
CA ARG A 89 6.06 -6.24 -21.95
C ARG A 89 5.61 -5.47 -20.73
N ASN A 90 4.36 -5.63 -20.33
CA ASN A 90 3.81 -4.91 -19.17
C ASN A 90 4.50 -5.31 -17.86
N PHE A 91 4.90 -6.58 -17.73
CA PHE A 91 5.70 -6.99 -16.57
C PHE A 91 7.03 -6.21 -16.46
N TYR A 92 7.77 -6.09 -17.57
CA TYR A 92 9.04 -5.34 -17.54
C TYR A 92 8.83 -3.84 -17.34
N HIS A 93 7.73 -3.27 -17.83
CA HIS A 93 7.38 -1.89 -17.54
C HIS A 93 7.04 -1.70 -16.04
N LEU A 94 6.34 -2.66 -15.43
CA LEU A 94 6.07 -2.65 -13.99
C LEU A 94 7.39 -2.75 -13.18
N GLU A 95 8.27 -3.67 -13.56
CA GLU A 95 9.57 -3.86 -12.92
C GLU A 95 10.40 -2.56 -12.98
N GLU A 96 10.53 -1.96 -14.17
CA GLU A 96 11.22 -0.69 -14.38
C GLU A 96 10.60 0.45 -13.55
N ALA A 97 9.27 0.52 -13.49
CA ALA A 97 8.57 1.53 -12.71
C ALA A 97 8.84 1.37 -11.20
N VAL A 98 8.78 0.14 -10.68
CA VAL A 98 9.07 -0.11 -9.26
C VAL A 98 10.52 0.20 -8.92
N GLN A 99 11.48 -0.20 -9.74
CA GLN A 99 12.88 0.14 -9.56
C GLN A 99 13.12 1.66 -9.62
N THR A 100 12.44 2.36 -10.51
CA THR A 100 12.58 3.81 -10.69
C THR A 100 12.04 4.59 -9.50
N TYR A 101 10.82 4.30 -9.07
CA TYR A 101 10.10 5.11 -8.09
C TYR A 101 10.26 4.63 -6.64
N TYR A 102 10.40 3.33 -6.42
CA TYR A 102 10.55 2.73 -5.09
C TYR A 102 11.98 2.29 -4.80
N GLY A 103 12.75 1.91 -5.81
CA GLY A 103 14.18 1.61 -5.70
C GLY A 103 14.52 0.16 -5.42
N TYR A 104 13.53 -0.75 -5.30
CA TYR A 104 13.78 -2.16 -5.05
C TYR A 104 14.20 -2.89 -6.33
N PRO A 105 15.27 -3.72 -6.29
CA PRO A 105 15.79 -4.41 -7.46
C PRO A 105 15.00 -5.63 -7.90
N TYR A 106 14.29 -6.31 -6.97
CA TYR A 106 13.60 -7.56 -7.25
C TYR A 106 12.10 -7.41 -7.01
N LEU A 107 11.29 -7.88 -7.97
CA LEU A 107 9.85 -7.74 -7.95
C LEU A 107 9.16 -9.06 -8.30
N VAL A 108 8.11 -9.40 -7.58
CA VAL A 108 7.10 -10.37 -7.96
C VAL A 108 5.72 -9.72 -8.04
N PRO A 109 4.99 -9.87 -9.15
CA PRO A 109 3.63 -9.35 -9.26
C PRO A 109 2.65 -10.25 -8.50
N THR A 110 1.55 -9.66 -8.05
CA THR A 110 0.43 -10.38 -7.44
C THR A 110 -0.89 -9.79 -7.92
N HIS A 111 -2.00 -10.55 -7.83
CA HIS A 111 -3.30 -10.04 -8.25
C HIS A 111 -3.78 -8.83 -7.44
N GLN A 112 -3.32 -8.70 -6.20
CA GLN A 112 -3.53 -7.54 -5.31
C GLN A 112 -2.66 -7.66 -4.05
N GLY A 113 -2.66 -6.63 -3.18
CA GLY A 113 -1.81 -6.57 -2.00
C GLY A 113 -1.89 -7.76 -1.06
N ARG A 114 -3.09 -8.33 -0.83
CA ARG A 114 -3.24 -9.50 0.05
C ARG A 114 -2.53 -10.77 -0.46
N GLY A 115 -2.32 -10.88 -1.77
CA GLY A 115 -1.47 -11.92 -2.33
C GLY A 115 -0.02 -11.72 -1.92
N ALA A 116 0.49 -10.50 -2.01
CA ALA A 116 1.83 -10.15 -1.56
C ALA A 116 2.03 -10.36 -0.05
N GLU A 117 1.03 -9.93 0.77
CA GLU A 117 1.02 -10.18 2.22
C GLU A 117 1.09 -11.67 2.56
N HIS A 118 0.34 -12.50 1.83
CA HIS A 118 0.38 -13.95 1.99
C HIS A 118 1.77 -14.51 1.72
N LEU A 119 2.36 -14.15 0.58
CA LEU A 119 3.67 -14.68 0.17
C LEU A 119 4.77 -14.36 1.18
N ILE A 120 4.90 -13.09 1.58
CA ILE A 120 5.94 -12.67 2.52
C ILE A 120 5.74 -13.29 3.89
N SER A 121 4.49 -13.41 4.36
CA SER A 121 4.18 -14.03 5.64
C SER A 121 4.56 -15.51 5.65
N GLN A 122 4.30 -16.25 4.56
CA GLN A 122 4.65 -17.67 4.45
C GLN A 122 6.17 -17.92 4.45
N VAL A 123 6.97 -17.01 3.90
CA VAL A 123 8.42 -17.17 3.84
C VAL A 123 9.08 -16.78 5.16
N LEU A 124 8.68 -15.65 5.76
CA LEU A 124 9.43 -15.05 6.86
C LEU A 124 8.92 -15.43 8.25
N ILE A 125 7.64 -15.78 8.39
CA ILE A 125 7.04 -15.99 9.70
C ILE A 125 7.07 -17.46 10.08
N LYS A 126 7.41 -17.70 11.34
CA LYS A 126 7.34 -19.01 11.99
C LYS A 126 6.52 -18.92 13.26
N SER A 127 6.05 -20.07 13.75
CA SER A 127 5.35 -20.13 15.04
C SER A 127 6.22 -19.54 16.17
N GLY A 128 5.64 -18.66 16.97
CA GLY A 128 6.32 -17.98 18.07
C GLY A 128 7.02 -16.68 17.68
N HIS A 129 6.94 -16.23 16.43
CA HIS A 129 7.41 -14.91 16.02
C HIS A 129 6.44 -13.82 16.44
N PHE A 130 6.98 -12.63 16.72
CA PHE A 130 6.26 -11.41 17.01
C PHE A 130 6.50 -10.40 15.88
N ILE A 131 5.44 -9.82 15.35
CA ILE A 131 5.51 -8.88 14.22
C ILE A 131 5.07 -7.49 14.70
N PRO A 132 6.01 -6.62 15.10
CA PRO A 132 5.67 -5.24 15.42
C PRO A 132 5.23 -4.47 14.18
N GLY A 133 4.21 -3.62 14.33
CA GLY A 133 3.72 -2.75 13.27
C GLY A 133 3.03 -1.51 13.82
N ASN A 134 2.98 -0.45 13.00
CA ASN A 134 2.28 0.78 13.32
C ASN A 134 0.78 0.63 13.05
N MET A 135 0.10 -0.06 13.94
CA MET A 135 -1.26 -0.54 13.84
C MET A 135 -1.43 -1.63 12.77
N TYR A 136 -2.43 -2.47 12.94
CA TYR A 136 -2.70 -3.56 12.00
C TYR A 136 -3.49 -3.08 10.78
N PHE A 137 -3.33 -3.77 9.66
CA PHE A 137 -4.36 -3.85 8.64
C PHE A 137 -4.99 -5.25 8.67
N THR A 138 -6.29 -5.35 8.38
CA THR A 138 -7.06 -6.60 8.61
C THR A 138 -6.46 -7.81 7.92
N THR A 139 -6.10 -7.71 6.63
CA THR A 139 -5.54 -8.84 5.88
C THR A 139 -4.08 -9.10 6.23
N THR A 140 -3.28 -8.06 6.44
CA THR A 140 -1.87 -8.19 6.85
C THR A 140 -1.75 -8.96 8.16
N ARG A 141 -2.46 -8.51 9.19
CA ARG A 141 -2.49 -9.19 10.49
C ARG A 141 -2.96 -10.63 10.37
N LEU A 142 -4.04 -10.87 9.60
CA LEU A 142 -4.58 -12.22 9.43
C LEU A 142 -3.55 -13.16 8.78
N HIS A 143 -2.83 -12.72 7.73
CA HIS A 143 -1.78 -13.52 7.10
C HIS A 143 -0.61 -13.78 8.06
N GLN A 144 -0.23 -12.80 8.87
CA GLN A 144 0.82 -12.95 9.88
C GLN A 144 0.43 -13.99 10.94
N GLU A 145 -0.81 -13.92 11.44
CA GLU A 145 -1.32 -14.86 12.46
C GLU A 145 -1.54 -16.26 11.87
N LEU A 146 -2.02 -16.38 10.63
CA LEU A 146 -2.15 -17.69 9.95
C LEU A 146 -0.80 -18.36 9.68
N ALA A 147 0.27 -17.58 9.52
CA ALA A 147 1.64 -18.09 9.41
C ALA A 147 2.24 -18.48 10.78
N GLY A 148 1.52 -18.26 11.89
CA GLY A 148 1.94 -18.62 13.25
C GLY A 148 2.60 -17.48 14.05
N GLY A 149 2.58 -16.27 13.53
CA GLY A 149 3.09 -15.09 14.23
C GLY A 149 2.05 -14.43 15.14
N THR A 150 2.50 -13.47 15.93
CA THR A 150 1.67 -12.62 16.78
C THR A 150 1.91 -11.16 16.40
N PHE A 151 0.88 -10.46 15.94
CA PHE A 151 0.99 -9.03 15.67
C PHE A 151 1.11 -8.25 16.98
N VAL A 152 2.01 -7.25 17.02
CA VAL A 152 2.19 -6.35 18.17
C VAL A 152 2.08 -4.90 17.71
N ASP A 153 1.14 -4.17 18.28
CA ASP A 153 0.96 -2.75 17.97
C ASP A 153 2.03 -1.90 18.64
N VAL A 154 2.81 -1.19 17.84
CA VAL A 154 3.85 -0.26 18.30
C VAL A 154 3.65 1.15 17.72
N ILE A 155 2.41 1.52 17.35
CA ILE A 155 2.09 2.89 16.92
C ILE A 155 2.14 3.85 18.10
N ILE A 156 2.40 5.14 17.84
CA ILE A 156 2.36 6.19 18.87
C ILE A 156 0.94 6.35 19.44
N ASP A 157 0.82 6.76 20.69
CA ASP A 157 -0.46 6.86 21.40
C ASP A 157 -1.39 7.92 20.81
N GLU A 158 -0.85 8.95 20.18
CA GLU A 158 -1.60 9.98 19.45
C GLU A 158 -2.49 9.42 18.33
N ALA A 159 -2.14 8.27 17.76
CA ALA A 159 -2.95 7.58 16.76
C ALA A 159 -4.32 7.15 17.28
N HIS A 160 -4.40 6.80 18.57
CA HIS A 160 -5.64 6.38 19.24
C HIS A 160 -6.49 7.56 19.76
N ASN A 161 -5.96 8.79 19.70
CA ASN A 161 -6.67 9.99 20.12
C ASN A 161 -7.20 10.76 18.89
N PRO A 162 -8.51 10.71 18.59
CA PRO A 162 -9.07 11.43 17.45
C PRO A 162 -8.96 12.95 17.55
N ASN A 163 -8.81 13.49 18.75
CA ASN A 163 -8.65 14.92 19.01
C ASN A 163 -7.20 15.41 18.90
N SER A 164 -6.22 14.51 18.88
CA SER A 164 -4.83 14.88 18.70
C SER A 164 -4.60 15.47 17.30
N ARG A 165 -3.83 16.56 17.26
CA ARG A 165 -3.41 17.22 16.00
C ARG A 165 -1.96 16.91 15.64
N HIS A 166 -1.41 15.82 16.17
CA HIS A 166 -0.07 15.37 15.79
C HIS A 166 0.03 15.21 14.27
N PRO A 167 1.03 15.81 13.60
CA PRO A 167 1.10 15.84 12.13
C PRO A 167 1.31 14.47 11.50
N PHE A 168 1.93 13.53 12.23
CA PHE A 168 2.29 12.18 11.76
C PHE A 168 1.88 11.12 12.78
N LYS A 169 0.57 10.90 12.88
CA LYS A 169 0.01 9.91 13.82
C LYS A 169 0.30 8.45 13.42
N GLY A 170 0.81 8.22 12.22
CA GLY A 170 1.24 6.91 11.75
C GLY A 170 2.61 6.48 12.26
N ASP A 171 3.35 7.34 12.96
CA ASP A 171 4.71 7.07 13.41
C ASP A 171 4.76 5.86 14.35
N VAL A 172 5.86 5.11 14.24
CA VAL A 172 6.21 4.03 15.17
C VAL A 172 6.73 4.61 16.47
N ASP A 173 6.22 4.13 17.60
CA ASP A 173 6.77 4.38 18.92
C ASP A 173 8.02 3.51 19.11
N LEU A 174 9.18 4.14 19.06
CA LEU A 174 10.47 3.44 19.14
C LEU A 174 10.73 2.84 20.52
N ASP A 175 10.17 3.41 21.57
CA ASP A 175 10.30 2.88 22.93
C ASP A 175 9.46 1.60 23.10
N LYS A 176 8.24 1.56 22.51
CA LYS A 176 7.43 0.34 22.47
C LYS A 176 8.14 -0.77 21.68
N LEU A 177 8.74 -0.42 20.52
CA LEU A 177 9.49 -1.38 19.74
C LEU A 177 10.72 -1.88 20.49
N GLN A 178 11.49 -1.00 21.13
CA GLN A 178 12.65 -1.40 21.95
C GLN A 178 12.23 -2.31 23.10
N ALA A 179 11.17 -1.98 23.82
CA ALA A 179 10.64 -2.80 24.91
C ALA A 179 10.20 -4.20 24.43
N LEU A 180 9.64 -4.29 23.21
CA LEU A 180 9.32 -5.59 22.61
C LEU A 180 10.60 -6.39 22.34
N VAL A 181 11.60 -5.79 21.68
CA VAL A 181 12.90 -6.46 21.42
C VAL A 181 13.51 -6.96 22.71
N ASP A 182 13.52 -6.13 23.76
CA ASP A 182 14.08 -6.50 25.07
C ASP A 182 13.31 -7.64 25.75
N SER A 183 12.02 -7.75 25.48
CA SER A 183 11.16 -8.76 26.11
C SER A 183 11.21 -10.14 25.43
N VAL A 184 11.27 -10.17 24.08
CA VAL A 184 11.17 -11.43 23.31
C VAL A 184 12.46 -11.84 22.64
N GLY A 185 13.42 -10.92 22.50
CA GLY A 185 14.66 -11.11 21.75
C GLY A 185 14.48 -10.84 20.25
N ALA A 186 15.51 -10.29 19.62
CA ALA A 186 15.49 -9.92 18.20
C ALA A 186 15.23 -11.12 17.27
N ASP A 187 15.74 -12.28 17.59
CA ASP A 187 15.58 -13.54 16.83
C ASP A 187 14.10 -13.98 16.68
N HIS A 188 13.21 -13.47 17.52
CA HIS A 188 11.78 -13.74 17.46
C HIS A 188 11.00 -12.68 16.67
N ILE A 189 11.69 -11.68 16.12
CA ILE A 189 11.08 -10.60 15.33
C ILE A 189 11.57 -10.72 13.88
N PRO A 190 10.81 -11.37 13.00
CA PRO A 190 11.24 -11.62 11.62
C PRO A 190 11.34 -10.33 10.80
N TYR A 191 10.54 -9.34 11.12
CA TYR A 191 10.55 -8.00 10.51
C TYR A 191 9.63 -7.03 11.26
N VAL A 192 9.82 -5.73 11.01
CA VAL A 192 8.85 -4.68 11.34
C VAL A 192 7.92 -4.47 10.17
N SER A 193 6.61 -4.53 10.41
CA SER A 193 5.55 -4.27 9.43
C SER A 193 5.15 -2.79 9.47
N LEU A 194 5.69 -1.98 8.55
CA LEU A 194 5.45 -0.54 8.49
C LEU A 194 4.39 -0.22 7.44
N ALA A 195 3.32 0.49 7.79
CA ALA A 195 2.31 0.95 6.86
C ALA A 195 2.39 2.46 6.62
N GLY A 196 2.41 2.86 5.36
CA GLY A 196 2.33 4.27 4.97
C GLY A 196 1.29 4.46 3.84
N THR A 197 0.19 5.20 4.06
CA THR A 197 -0.35 5.71 5.32
C THR A 197 -1.04 4.61 6.13
N VAL A 198 -1.24 4.84 7.43
CA VAL A 198 -1.86 3.83 8.32
C VAL A 198 -3.37 3.86 8.17
N ASN A 199 -3.93 2.91 7.42
CA ASN A 199 -5.35 2.83 7.11
C ASN A 199 -6.24 2.80 8.36
N MET A 200 -5.96 1.90 9.32
CA MET A 200 -6.79 1.71 10.51
C MET A 200 -6.73 2.88 11.50
N ALA A 201 -5.74 3.77 11.37
CA ALA A 201 -5.67 5.04 12.10
C ALA A 201 -6.39 6.19 11.35
N GLY A 202 -7.12 5.89 10.28
CA GLY A 202 -7.80 6.88 9.44
C GLY A 202 -6.90 7.51 8.38
N GLY A 203 -5.97 6.74 7.80
CA GLY A 203 -5.05 7.21 6.76
C GLY A 203 -3.96 8.14 7.29
N GLN A 204 -3.51 7.93 8.53
CA GLN A 204 -2.51 8.80 9.16
C GLN A 204 -1.11 8.54 8.61
N PRO A 205 -0.33 9.60 8.28
CA PRO A 205 0.99 9.46 7.69
C PRO A 205 2.08 9.13 8.70
N VAL A 206 3.16 8.56 8.16
CA VAL A 206 4.45 8.33 8.83
C VAL A 206 5.43 9.40 8.38
N SER A 207 6.21 9.97 9.31
CA SER A 207 7.22 10.98 9.02
C SER A 207 8.51 10.35 8.46
N MET A 208 9.26 11.12 7.68
CA MET A 208 10.60 10.72 7.24
C MET A 208 11.56 10.63 8.43
N ALA A 209 11.42 11.51 9.41
CA ALA A 209 12.21 11.47 10.64
C ALA A 209 12.02 10.15 11.38
N ASN A 210 10.77 9.67 11.47
CA ASN A 210 10.46 8.42 12.16
C ASN A 210 11.03 7.21 11.43
N VAL A 211 10.87 7.10 10.11
CA VAL A 211 11.42 5.94 9.38
C VAL A 211 12.95 5.88 9.45
N ARG A 212 13.64 7.02 9.45
CA ARG A 212 15.10 7.08 9.66
C ARG A 212 15.50 6.58 11.06
N ALA A 213 14.80 7.03 12.08
CA ALA A 213 15.04 6.59 13.45
C ALA A 213 14.71 5.11 13.64
N LEU A 214 13.61 4.63 13.05
CA LEU A 214 13.24 3.22 12.99
C LEU A 214 14.34 2.39 12.35
N ARG A 215 14.86 2.80 11.18
CA ARG A 215 15.99 2.12 10.50
C ARG A 215 17.23 2.04 11.39
N THR A 216 17.52 3.15 12.08
CA THR A 216 18.66 3.20 13.01
C THR A 216 18.49 2.22 14.18
N LEU A 217 17.28 2.10 14.72
CA LEU A 217 16.97 1.14 15.78
C LEU A 217 17.08 -0.31 15.26
N CYS A 218 16.43 -0.61 14.14
CA CYS A 218 16.41 -1.96 13.55
C CYS A 218 17.79 -2.46 13.14
N ASN A 219 18.68 -1.57 12.67
CA ASN A 219 20.06 -1.92 12.33
C ASN A 219 20.90 -2.43 13.52
N ARG A 220 20.55 -2.09 14.76
CA ARG A 220 21.27 -2.60 15.95
C ARG A 220 21.01 -4.09 16.20
N TYR A 221 19.90 -4.58 15.63
CA TYR A 221 19.40 -5.94 15.90
C TYR A 221 19.27 -6.78 14.62
N ASP A 222 19.72 -6.26 13.49
CA ASP A 222 19.55 -6.87 12.16
C ASP A 222 18.10 -7.22 11.81
N ILE A 223 17.12 -6.42 12.32
CA ILE A 223 15.71 -6.60 12.04
C ILE A 223 15.36 -5.89 10.73
N PRO A 224 14.83 -6.60 9.71
CA PRO A 224 14.38 -5.97 8.48
C PRO A 224 13.07 -5.18 8.67
N ILE A 225 12.84 -4.19 7.79
CA ILE A 225 11.62 -3.40 7.73
C ILE A 225 10.95 -3.65 6.39
N TYR A 226 9.70 -4.14 6.39
CA TYR A 226 8.89 -4.26 5.18
C TYR A 226 7.73 -3.27 5.22
N LEU A 227 7.58 -2.55 4.11
CA LEU A 227 6.64 -1.46 3.95
C LEU A 227 5.36 -1.91 3.25
N ASP A 228 4.21 -1.66 3.86
CA ASP A 228 2.97 -1.58 3.11
C ASP A 228 2.93 -0.24 2.35
N ALA A 229 3.26 -0.29 1.07
CA ALA A 229 3.38 0.88 0.22
C ALA A 229 2.05 1.28 -0.47
N THR A 230 0.95 0.69 -0.07
CA THR A 230 -0.36 0.83 -0.73
C THR A 230 -0.83 2.27 -0.91
N ARG A 231 -0.45 3.19 0.02
CA ARG A 231 -0.78 4.63 -0.03
C ARG A 231 0.44 5.52 0.23
N MET A 232 1.60 5.09 -0.28
CA MET A 232 2.86 5.82 -0.07
C MET A 232 2.96 7.11 -0.87
N VAL A 233 2.24 7.27 -1.96
CA VAL A 233 2.15 8.54 -2.69
C VAL A 233 1.45 9.59 -1.84
N GLU A 234 0.35 9.21 -1.17
CA GLU A 234 -0.34 10.07 -0.20
C GLU A 234 0.58 10.40 0.99
N ASN A 235 1.29 9.40 1.52
CA ASN A 235 2.24 9.60 2.62
C ASN A 235 3.36 10.59 2.23
N ALA A 236 3.89 10.46 1.01
CA ALA A 236 4.92 11.37 0.50
C ALA A 236 4.40 12.81 0.35
N LEU A 237 3.14 12.99 -0.03
CA LEU A 237 2.50 14.31 -0.05
C LEU A 237 2.41 14.92 1.36
N PHE A 238 2.02 14.15 2.35
CA PHE A 238 1.99 14.63 3.74
C PHE A 238 3.38 15.01 4.26
N ILE A 239 4.42 14.26 3.92
CA ILE A 239 5.80 14.62 4.24
C ILE A 239 6.18 15.94 3.55
N GLN A 240 5.87 16.09 2.25
CA GLN A 240 6.13 17.32 1.51
C GLN A 240 5.48 18.55 2.15
N GLU A 241 4.23 18.40 2.60
CA GLU A 241 3.45 19.50 3.17
C GLU A 241 3.78 19.83 4.63
N ARG A 242 4.26 18.86 5.42
CA ARG A 242 4.30 18.96 6.88
C ARG A 242 5.69 18.84 7.48
N GLU A 243 6.66 18.26 6.77
CA GLU A 243 8.00 18.01 7.30
C GLU A 243 9.00 19.05 6.76
N GLU A 244 9.79 19.66 7.64
CA GLU A 244 10.77 20.66 7.28
C GLU A 244 11.83 20.08 6.32
N GLY A 245 12.19 20.85 5.29
CA GLY A 245 13.18 20.45 4.30
C GLY A 245 12.66 19.60 3.14
N TYR A 246 11.33 19.29 3.12
CA TYR A 246 10.72 18.47 2.05
C TYR A 246 9.87 19.26 1.07
N GLY A 247 9.51 20.51 1.36
CA GLY A 247 8.59 21.31 0.53
C GLY A 247 8.99 21.48 -0.93
N ASP A 248 10.29 21.48 -1.23
CA ASP A 248 10.83 21.63 -2.58
C ASP A 248 11.13 20.30 -3.30
N LYS A 249 11.01 19.17 -2.62
CA LYS A 249 11.22 17.85 -3.22
C LYS A 249 9.96 17.38 -3.95
N SER A 250 10.14 16.68 -5.07
CA SER A 250 9.02 16.00 -5.72
C SER A 250 8.54 14.80 -4.91
N ILE A 251 7.27 14.41 -5.11
CA ILE A 251 6.70 13.21 -4.50
C ILE A 251 7.54 11.97 -4.80
N ALA A 252 8.02 11.82 -6.04
CA ALA A 252 8.87 10.71 -6.44
C ALA A 252 10.20 10.66 -5.68
N GLN A 253 10.81 11.82 -5.41
CA GLN A 253 12.04 11.89 -4.62
C GLN A 253 11.80 11.50 -3.16
N ILE A 254 10.71 11.97 -2.57
CA ILE A 254 10.33 11.65 -1.19
C ILE A 254 10.00 10.15 -1.06
N LEU A 255 9.21 9.62 -2.00
CA LEU A 255 8.85 8.21 -2.04
C LEU A 255 10.10 7.32 -2.10
N LYS A 256 11.01 7.60 -3.05
CA LYS A 256 12.23 6.83 -3.21
C LYS A 256 13.15 6.93 -1.98
N GLU A 257 13.25 8.12 -1.39
CA GLU A 257 14.00 8.32 -0.15
C GLU A 257 13.41 7.50 1.00
N PHE A 258 12.08 7.53 1.17
CA PHE A 258 11.41 6.76 2.22
C PHE A 258 11.67 5.25 2.06
N CYS A 259 11.49 4.72 0.85
CA CYS A 259 11.72 3.32 0.54
C CYS A 259 13.19 2.89 0.77
N SER A 260 14.15 3.80 0.64
CA SER A 260 15.57 3.49 0.89
C SER A 260 15.89 3.11 2.34
N TYR A 261 14.98 3.37 3.28
CA TYR A 261 15.09 2.96 4.69
C TYR A 261 14.42 1.60 4.98
N THR A 262 13.90 0.92 3.97
CA THR A 262 13.21 -0.37 4.11
C THR A 262 13.86 -1.46 3.28
N ASP A 263 13.66 -2.73 3.64
CA ASP A 263 14.28 -3.89 3.00
C ASP A 263 13.41 -4.46 1.88
N GLY A 264 12.16 -4.00 1.79
CA GLY A 264 11.21 -4.35 0.76
C GLY A 264 9.86 -3.72 1.03
N ALA A 265 8.95 -3.92 0.08
CA ALA A 265 7.58 -3.42 0.19
C ALA A 265 6.60 -4.33 -0.52
N TRP A 266 5.36 -4.37 -0.02
CA TRP A 266 4.21 -4.88 -0.77
C TRP A 266 3.23 -3.76 -1.08
N MET A 267 2.43 -3.97 -2.11
CA MET A 267 1.49 -2.98 -2.56
C MET A 267 0.21 -3.60 -3.10
N SER A 268 -0.92 -3.02 -2.72
CA SER A 268 -2.15 -3.14 -3.47
C SER A 268 -2.23 -1.99 -4.47
N ALA A 269 -1.89 -2.24 -5.72
CA ALA A 269 -1.91 -1.23 -6.78
C ALA A 269 -3.31 -0.65 -7.07
N LYS A 270 -4.34 -1.29 -6.52
CA LYS A 270 -5.74 -0.84 -6.60
C LYS A 270 -6.04 0.46 -5.82
N LYS A 271 -5.07 1.06 -5.13
CA LYS A 271 -5.17 2.34 -4.43
C LYS A 271 -4.34 3.39 -5.17
N ASP A 272 -3.12 3.67 -4.74
CA ASP A 272 -2.30 4.75 -5.32
C ASP A 272 -2.05 4.62 -6.84
N HIS A 273 -1.97 3.40 -7.35
CA HIS A 273 -1.79 3.18 -8.80
C HIS A 273 -3.09 3.25 -9.60
N LEU A 274 -4.26 3.34 -8.94
CA LEU A 274 -5.58 3.54 -9.55
C LEU A 274 -5.95 2.47 -10.59
N VAL A 275 -5.53 1.23 -10.41
CA VAL A 275 -5.80 0.12 -11.34
C VAL A 275 -6.99 -0.74 -10.88
N ASN A 276 -7.62 -1.47 -11.81
CA ASN A 276 -8.71 -2.38 -11.51
C ASN A 276 -8.25 -3.60 -10.71
N ILE A 277 -7.07 -4.12 -11.04
CA ILE A 277 -6.45 -5.28 -10.42
C ILE A 277 -4.95 -5.06 -10.39
N GLY A 278 -4.27 -5.70 -9.47
CA GLY A 278 -2.82 -5.67 -9.41
C GLY A 278 -2.29 -5.37 -8.02
N GLY A 279 -1.14 -5.91 -7.78
CA GLY A 279 -0.30 -5.70 -6.64
C GLY A 279 1.10 -6.22 -6.94
N TRP A 280 1.99 -5.97 -6.03
CA TRP A 280 3.36 -6.48 -6.14
C TRP A 280 4.01 -6.59 -4.76
N LEU A 281 5.03 -7.41 -4.72
CA LEU A 281 5.97 -7.53 -3.61
C LEU A 281 7.38 -7.31 -4.17
N ALA A 282 8.12 -6.37 -3.60
CA ALA A 282 9.48 -6.06 -4.03
C ALA A 282 10.44 -6.08 -2.84
N VAL A 283 11.65 -6.58 -3.06
CA VAL A 283 12.63 -6.80 -2.00
C VAL A 283 14.04 -6.47 -2.47
N ASN A 284 14.94 -6.22 -1.51
CA ASN A 284 16.36 -5.99 -1.78
C ASN A 284 17.16 -7.30 -1.80
N ASP A 285 16.68 -8.33 -1.11
CA ASP A 285 17.39 -9.61 -0.93
C ASP A 285 17.06 -10.59 -2.06
N ALA A 286 18.11 -11.12 -2.72
CA ALA A 286 17.99 -12.03 -3.85
C ALA A 286 17.53 -13.44 -3.44
N GLU A 287 17.93 -13.93 -2.26
CA GLU A 287 17.53 -15.27 -1.79
C GLU A 287 16.06 -15.26 -1.40
N LEU A 288 15.63 -14.20 -0.71
CA LEU A 288 14.21 -13.98 -0.43
C LEU A 288 13.39 -13.89 -1.71
N PHE A 289 13.87 -13.15 -2.72
CA PHE A 289 13.21 -13.05 -4.01
C PHE A 289 13.00 -14.42 -4.66
N ASP A 290 14.01 -15.29 -4.64
CA ASP A 290 13.91 -16.65 -5.21
C ASP A 290 12.87 -17.50 -4.46
N ALA A 291 12.79 -17.40 -3.14
CA ALA A 291 11.75 -18.06 -2.36
C ALA A 291 10.34 -17.54 -2.69
N LEU A 292 10.18 -16.24 -2.77
CA LEU A 292 8.90 -15.58 -3.10
C LEU A 292 8.44 -15.93 -4.52
N ARG A 293 9.34 -15.93 -5.49
CA ARG A 293 9.06 -16.29 -6.88
C ARG A 293 8.52 -17.72 -7.02
N ASN A 294 9.04 -18.65 -6.24
CA ASN A 294 8.54 -20.03 -6.21
C ASN A 294 7.12 -20.10 -5.64
N LEU A 295 6.82 -19.33 -4.58
CA LEU A 295 5.48 -19.27 -4.01
C LEU A 295 4.46 -18.58 -4.93
N VAL A 296 4.87 -17.58 -5.71
CA VAL A 296 4.00 -16.99 -6.73
C VAL A 296 3.47 -18.04 -7.67
N VAL A 297 4.33 -18.97 -8.12
CA VAL A 297 3.91 -20.07 -9.02
C VAL A 297 2.87 -20.98 -8.36
N VAL A 298 2.94 -21.14 -7.05
CA VAL A 298 1.99 -22.01 -6.30
C VAL A 298 0.65 -21.32 -6.06
N TYR A 299 0.65 -20.03 -5.71
CA TYR A 299 -0.54 -19.35 -5.18
C TYR A 299 -1.12 -18.28 -6.10
N GLU A 300 -0.32 -17.62 -6.91
CA GLU A 300 -0.76 -16.47 -7.70
C GLU A 300 -0.82 -16.80 -9.21
N GLY A 301 0.17 -17.48 -9.74
CA GLY A 301 0.29 -17.79 -11.16
C GLY A 301 1.75 -17.92 -11.55
N LEU A 302 2.17 -17.35 -12.66
CA LEU A 302 3.59 -17.33 -13.04
C LEU A 302 4.25 -16.04 -12.56
N HIS A 303 5.56 -16.08 -12.30
CA HIS A 303 6.32 -14.96 -11.74
C HIS A 303 6.34 -13.68 -12.60
N THR A 304 5.89 -13.74 -13.84
CA THR A 304 5.79 -12.55 -14.72
C THR A 304 4.37 -12.05 -14.94
N TYR A 305 3.35 -12.62 -14.28
CA TYR A 305 1.99 -12.07 -14.30
C TYR A 305 1.26 -12.14 -12.94
N GLY A 306 1.65 -13.03 -12.02
CA GLY A 306 1.17 -13.02 -10.65
C GLY A 306 -0.34 -13.09 -10.46
N GLY A 307 -1.05 -13.97 -11.20
CA GLY A 307 -2.50 -14.11 -11.14
C GLY A 307 -3.30 -13.05 -11.91
N MET A 308 -2.61 -12.26 -12.73
CA MET A 308 -3.20 -11.27 -13.65
C MET A 308 -3.07 -11.75 -15.09
N ALA A 309 -3.66 -11.04 -16.07
CA ALA A 309 -3.35 -11.24 -17.47
C ALA A 309 -2.08 -10.46 -17.86
N GLY A 310 -1.44 -10.84 -18.97
CA GLY A 310 -0.22 -10.17 -19.43
C GLY A 310 -0.40 -8.68 -19.74
N ARG A 311 -1.64 -8.24 -19.95
CA ARG A 311 -2.00 -6.84 -20.21
C ARG A 311 -2.24 -6.02 -18.95
N ASP A 312 -2.63 -6.65 -17.84
CA ASP A 312 -2.95 -5.98 -16.59
C ASP A 312 -1.68 -5.46 -15.88
#